data_603a194bcfc468bb0194ed852696cc11
#
_entry.id   603a194bcfc468bb0194ed852696cc11
#
_cell.length_a   1.000
_cell.length_b   1.000
_cell.length_c   1.000
_cell.angle_alpha   90.00
_cell.angle_beta   90.00
_cell.angle_gamma   90.00
#
_symmetry.space_group_name_H-M   'P 1'
#
loop_
_entity.id
_entity.type
_entity.pdbx_description
1 polymer ?
#
loop_
_entity_poly.entity_id
_entity_poly.type
_entity_poly.pdbx_seq_one_letter_code
_entity_poly.pdbx_strand_id
1 'polypeptide(L)'
;MRLDGRRESTNVDDRRGRSGKAIGVTGIGGIIIVGIIYLLTGQVVDPSQLAVPTTEDTTQQVEFTREEQELASFSRKILAGTEDVWTAYFAQNGLGNYVSPTMVLYTGTTQSGCGTGSAAMGPFYCSADQCLYIDLSFFSSMKQQLGADGDFAYAYVIAHEVGHHVQNVLGTLGSAHQQMARMSKADANKVSVRIELQADFLAGVWAHHDNAMFSSIEPGDVDEAIRCASVIGDDYLQKKAQGYAVEESFTHGTAAQRKKWLNKGIQTGDIRQGDTFSLRGSQL
;
A
#
# COMPACT_ATOMS: atom_id res chain seq x y z
N MET A 1 -4.46 -4.46 17.67
CA MET A 1 -4.65 -5.83 17.12
C MET A 1 -3.76 -6.84 17.84
N ARG A 2 -4.18 -8.11 17.97
CA ARG A 2 -3.43 -9.13 18.71
C ARG A 2 -2.48 -9.91 17.81
N LEU A 3 -1.18 -9.81 18.09
CA LEU A 3 -0.11 -10.48 17.31
C LEU A 3 0.80 -11.35 18.20
N ASP A 4 0.38 -11.65 19.44
CA ASP A 4 1.15 -12.47 20.37
C ASP A 4 1.30 -13.88 19.83
N GLY A 5 2.53 -14.40 19.85
CA GLY A 5 2.82 -15.75 19.35
C GLY A 5 2.77 -15.92 17.81
N ARG A 6 2.48 -14.85 17.05
CA ARG A 6 2.47 -14.91 15.58
C ARG A 6 3.89 -15.06 15.05
N ARG A 7 4.05 -15.89 14.01
CA ARG A 7 5.31 -16.00 13.28
C ARG A 7 5.63 -14.69 12.54
N GLU A 8 6.88 -14.49 12.26
CA GLU A 8 7.35 -13.48 11.31
C GLU A 8 7.57 -14.12 9.93
N SER A 9 7.27 -13.38 8.87
CA SER A 9 7.57 -13.80 7.51
C SER A 9 9.09 -13.79 7.26
N THR A 10 9.54 -14.76 6.52
CA THR A 10 10.91 -14.83 5.96
C THR A 10 11.01 -14.24 4.55
N ASN A 11 9.87 -13.89 3.91
CA ASN A 11 9.84 -13.25 2.60
C ASN A 11 10.09 -11.74 2.73
N VAL A 12 11.16 -11.36 3.42
CA VAL A 12 11.52 -9.97 3.69
C VAL A 12 12.96 -9.71 3.30
N ASP A 13 13.19 -8.71 2.45
CA ASP A 13 14.50 -8.14 2.14
C ASP A 13 14.67 -6.84 2.93
N ASP A 14 15.42 -6.91 4.02
CA ASP A 14 15.67 -5.75 4.88
C ASP A 14 16.89 -4.97 4.34
N ARG A 15 16.59 -3.87 3.66
CA ARG A 15 17.58 -2.95 3.08
C ARG A 15 17.77 -1.69 3.91
N ARG A 16 17.18 -1.61 5.08
CA ARG A 16 17.34 -0.44 5.96
C ARG A 16 18.83 -0.24 6.28
N GLY A 17 19.26 1.03 6.31
CA GLY A 17 20.66 1.37 6.56
C GLY A 17 21.62 1.09 5.40
N ARG A 18 21.15 0.57 4.27
CA ARG A 18 21.98 0.44 3.05
C ARG A 18 21.82 1.71 2.21
N SER A 19 22.91 2.44 1.97
CA SER A 19 22.90 3.57 1.03
C SER A 19 22.63 3.07 -0.39
N GLY A 20 21.48 3.39 -0.94
CA GLY A 20 21.14 3.11 -2.34
C GLY A 20 22.04 3.93 -3.25
N LYS A 21 22.77 3.29 -4.18
CA LYS A 21 23.45 4.03 -5.28
C LYS A 21 22.39 4.63 -6.17
N ALA A 22 22.39 5.97 -6.31
CA ALA A 22 21.50 6.69 -7.20
C ALA A 22 21.81 6.31 -8.66
N ILE A 23 20.87 5.71 -9.37
CA ILE A 23 20.88 5.53 -10.83
C ILE A 23 19.71 6.34 -11.39
N GLY A 24 19.99 7.10 -12.43
CA GLY A 24 19.07 8.08 -13.02
C GLY A 24 17.71 7.52 -13.44
N VAL A 25 16.70 8.34 -13.27
CA VAL A 25 15.28 8.01 -13.46
C VAL A 25 14.81 8.36 -14.85
N THR A 26 14.28 7.38 -15.59
CA THR A 26 13.37 7.60 -16.72
C THR A 26 12.33 6.50 -16.74
N GLY A 27 11.07 6.80 -16.40
CA GLY A 27 9.96 5.85 -16.51
C GLY A 27 8.61 6.41 -16.05
N ILE A 28 7.53 5.94 -16.65
CA ILE A 28 6.15 6.42 -16.57
C ILE A 28 5.51 6.29 -15.15
N GLY A 29 6.10 5.47 -14.25
CA GLY A 29 5.64 5.29 -12.87
C GLY A 29 5.85 6.51 -11.95
N GLY A 30 6.72 7.46 -12.32
CA GLY A 30 7.05 8.63 -11.50
C GLY A 30 5.94 9.69 -11.38
N ILE A 31 4.90 9.64 -12.22
CA ILE A 31 3.90 10.72 -12.31
C ILE A 31 2.82 10.60 -11.22
N ILE A 32 2.47 9.40 -10.80
CA ILE A 32 1.45 9.16 -9.76
C ILE A 32 1.95 9.64 -8.40
N ILE A 33 3.22 9.52 -8.18
CA ILE A 33 3.97 9.75 -6.94
C ILE A 33 4.22 11.22 -6.67
N VAL A 34 4.56 11.99 -7.71
CA VAL A 34 4.70 13.46 -7.61
C VAL A 34 3.40 14.10 -7.13
N GLY A 35 2.25 13.49 -7.44
CA GLY A 35 0.94 13.93 -6.96
C GLY A 35 0.80 13.86 -5.43
N ILE A 36 1.23 12.76 -4.80
CA ILE A 36 1.15 12.59 -3.34
C ILE A 36 2.12 13.54 -2.63
N ILE A 37 3.33 13.70 -3.12
CA ILE A 37 4.31 14.66 -2.55
C ILE A 37 3.78 16.09 -2.66
N TYR A 38 3.25 16.47 -3.82
CA TYR A 38 2.63 17.78 -4.02
C TYR A 38 1.46 17.99 -3.06
N LEU A 39 0.62 16.98 -2.86
CA LEU A 39 -0.51 17.03 -1.94
C LEU A 39 -0.09 17.11 -0.46
N LEU A 40 1.05 16.50 -0.09
CA LEU A 40 1.54 16.52 1.30
C LEU A 40 2.40 17.73 1.64
N THR A 41 3.13 18.30 0.67
CA THR A 41 4.11 19.37 0.93
C THR A 41 3.77 20.70 0.27
N GLY A 42 2.81 20.74 -0.67
CA GLY A 42 2.47 21.93 -1.46
C GLY A 42 3.60 22.36 -2.43
N GLN A 43 4.65 21.57 -2.58
CA GLN A 43 5.79 21.87 -3.44
C GLN A 43 5.87 20.92 -4.63
N VAL A 44 6.04 21.46 -5.82
CA VAL A 44 6.42 20.69 -7.01
C VAL A 44 7.89 20.35 -6.86
N VAL A 45 8.20 19.13 -6.44
CA VAL A 45 9.57 18.66 -6.35
C VAL A 45 10.00 18.21 -7.74
N ASP A 46 11.00 18.87 -8.30
CA ASP A 46 11.65 18.43 -9.53
C ASP A 46 12.39 17.11 -9.25
N PRO A 47 12.05 16.01 -9.95
CA PRO A 47 12.69 14.71 -9.73
C PRO A 47 14.21 14.74 -9.87
N SER A 48 14.77 15.73 -10.59
CA SER A 48 16.21 15.90 -10.75
C SER A 48 16.92 16.50 -9.52
N GLN A 49 16.18 17.08 -8.58
CA GLN A 49 16.75 17.69 -7.36
C GLN A 49 16.81 16.72 -6.16
N LEU A 50 16.30 15.49 -6.30
CA LEU A 50 16.39 14.44 -5.29
C LEU A 50 17.72 13.67 -5.30
N ALA A 51 18.74 14.18 -6.00
CA ALA A 51 20.09 13.62 -5.96
C ALA A 51 20.76 13.96 -4.62
N VAL A 52 20.85 12.98 -3.73
CA VAL A 52 21.61 13.06 -2.48
C VAL A 52 23.10 12.90 -2.83
N PRO A 53 24.00 13.75 -2.30
CA PRO A 53 25.44 13.62 -2.55
C PRO A 53 25.96 12.29 -1.99
N THR A 54 26.71 11.57 -2.80
CA THR A 54 27.41 10.35 -2.43
C THR A 54 28.52 10.68 -1.43
N THR A 55 28.34 10.30 -0.18
CA THR A 55 29.46 10.17 0.77
C THR A 55 29.97 8.73 0.72
N GLU A 56 31.28 8.62 0.80
CA GLU A 56 32.07 7.39 0.66
C GLU A 56 31.65 6.29 1.64
N ASP A 57 31.86 5.07 1.18
CA ASP A 57 31.63 3.77 1.78
C ASP A 57 32.29 3.67 3.19
N THR A 58 31.53 4.00 4.22
CA THR A 58 31.84 3.61 5.58
C THR A 58 30.77 2.60 5.99
N THR A 59 31.14 1.34 6.10
CA THR A 59 30.37 0.26 6.72
C THR A 59 30.17 0.58 8.22
N GLN A 60 29.41 1.60 8.54
CA GLN A 60 28.87 1.77 9.87
C GLN A 60 27.68 0.82 9.99
N GLN A 61 27.72 -0.07 10.98
CA GLN A 61 26.53 -0.79 11.41
C GLN A 61 25.52 0.24 11.87
N VAL A 62 24.45 0.40 11.09
CA VAL A 62 23.34 1.27 11.44
C VAL A 62 22.60 0.59 12.59
N GLU A 63 22.69 1.15 13.79
CA GLU A 63 21.87 0.73 14.92
C GLU A 63 20.45 1.30 14.73
N PHE A 64 19.49 0.40 14.57
CA PHE A 64 18.09 0.77 14.53
C PHE A 64 17.56 1.01 15.93
N THR A 65 16.72 2.01 16.11
CA THR A 65 16.02 2.27 17.36
C THR A 65 15.12 1.08 17.73
N ARG A 66 14.75 1.00 18.99
CA ARG A 66 13.81 -0.03 19.45
C ARG A 66 12.48 0.08 18.72
N GLU A 67 11.96 1.27 18.49
CA GLU A 67 10.72 1.53 17.76
C GLU A 67 10.81 1.02 16.31
N GLU A 68 11.90 1.30 15.60
CA GLU A 68 12.12 0.78 14.23
C GLU A 68 12.20 -0.75 14.18
N GLN A 69 12.76 -1.39 15.20
CA GLN A 69 12.79 -2.84 15.31
C GLN A 69 11.39 -3.42 15.59
N GLU A 70 10.63 -2.81 16.47
CA GLU A 70 9.26 -3.19 16.80
C GLU A 70 8.35 -3.05 15.57
N LEU A 71 8.45 -1.97 14.80
CA LEU A 71 7.71 -1.77 13.54
C LEU A 71 8.13 -2.77 12.46
N ALA A 72 9.42 -3.12 12.37
CA ALA A 72 9.87 -4.13 11.44
C ALA A 72 9.35 -5.52 11.80
N SER A 73 9.39 -5.89 13.07
CA SER A 73 8.81 -7.15 13.58
C SER A 73 7.30 -7.19 13.33
N PHE A 74 6.59 -6.10 13.65
CA PHE A 74 5.17 -5.93 13.36
C PHE A 74 4.88 -6.17 11.88
N SER A 75 5.58 -5.47 10.98
CA SER A 75 5.39 -5.58 9.54
C SER A 75 5.61 -7.01 9.03
N ARG A 76 6.63 -7.71 9.55
CA ARG A 76 6.89 -9.13 9.25
C ARG A 76 5.75 -10.04 9.71
N LYS A 77 5.16 -9.78 10.87
CA LYS A 77 4.00 -10.56 11.39
C LYS A 77 2.76 -10.33 10.55
N ILE A 78 2.50 -9.10 10.11
CA ILE A 78 1.37 -8.82 9.22
C ILE A 78 1.57 -9.49 7.86
N LEU A 79 2.77 -9.41 7.27
CA LEU A 79 3.06 -10.13 6.03
C LEU A 79 2.83 -11.63 6.20
N ALA A 80 3.30 -12.23 7.29
CA ALA A 80 3.06 -13.64 7.60
C ALA A 80 1.55 -13.96 7.67
N GLY A 81 0.75 -13.10 8.28
CA GLY A 81 -0.70 -13.23 8.31
C GLY A 81 -1.34 -13.16 6.92
N THR A 82 -0.84 -12.30 6.04
CA THR A 82 -1.31 -12.25 4.65
C THR A 82 -0.95 -13.52 3.88
N GLU A 83 0.25 -14.08 4.10
CA GLU A 83 0.67 -15.34 3.51
C GLU A 83 -0.24 -16.51 3.92
N ASP A 84 -0.50 -16.64 5.22
CA ASP A 84 -1.33 -17.70 5.77
C ASP A 84 -2.76 -17.62 5.22
N VAL A 85 -3.36 -16.44 5.24
CA VAL A 85 -4.72 -16.20 4.76
C VAL A 85 -4.84 -16.47 3.27
N TRP A 86 -4.00 -15.85 2.43
CA TRP A 86 -4.15 -15.97 0.98
C TRP A 86 -3.80 -17.36 0.47
N THR A 87 -2.81 -18.04 1.08
CA THR A 87 -2.51 -19.44 0.74
C THR A 87 -3.73 -20.34 1.01
N ALA A 88 -4.33 -20.20 2.17
CA ALA A 88 -5.53 -20.98 2.53
C ALA A 88 -6.73 -20.61 1.64
N TYR A 89 -6.95 -19.31 1.40
CA TYR A 89 -8.05 -18.82 0.59
C TYR A 89 -7.99 -19.33 -0.85
N PHE A 90 -6.82 -19.23 -1.50
CA PHE A 90 -6.62 -19.71 -2.87
C PHE A 90 -6.85 -21.22 -2.97
N ALA A 91 -6.31 -22.00 -2.04
CA ALA A 91 -6.50 -23.44 -2.01
C ALA A 91 -7.97 -23.83 -1.84
N GLN A 92 -8.69 -23.19 -0.91
CA GLN A 92 -10.09 -23.48 -0.62
C GLN A 92 -11.05 -23.09 -1.76
N ASN A 93 -10.70 -22.07 -2.54
CA ASN A 93 -11.54 -21.55 -3.62
C ASN A 93 -11.11 -22.00 -5.02
N GLY A 94 -10.10 -22.86 -5.14
CA GLY A 94 -9.63 -23.39 -6.41
C GLY A 94 -9.02 -22.32 -7.35
N LEU A 95 -8.40 -21.27 -6.75
CA LEU A 95 -7.81 -20.14 -7.50
C LEU A 95 -6.37 -20.40 -7.96
N GLY A 96 -5.87 -21.62 -7.81
CA GLY A 96 -4.51 -22.00 -8.14
C GLY A 96 -3.55 -21.84 -6.96
N ASN A 97 -2.26 -21.82 -7.26
CA ASN A 97 -1.22 -21.67 -6.24
C ASN A 97 -0.97 -20.19 -5.95
N TYR A 98 -1.07 -19.79 -4.68
CA TYR A 98 -0.68 -18.46 -4.24
C TYR A 98 0.83 -18.44 -3.95
N VAL A 99 1.54 -17.53 -4.58
CA VAL A 99 2.96 -17.24 -4.31
C VAL A 99 3.00 -15.89 -3.59
N SER A 100 3.51 -15.87 -2.39
CA SER A 100 3.56 -14.64 -1.57
C SER A 100 4.53 -13.61 -2.15
N PRO A 101 4.24 -12.31 -2.00
CA PRO A 101 5.18 -11.27 -2.41
C PRO A 101 6.37 -11.19 -1.44
N THR A 102 7.47 -10.60 -1.89
CA THR A 102 8.56 -10.18 -1.01
C THR A 102 8.28 -8.78 -0.48
N MET A 103 8.46 -8.56 0.82
CA MET A 103 8.43 -7.22 1.41
C MET A 103 9.84 -6.66 1.50
N VAL A 104 10.06 -5.49 0.90
CA VAL A 104 11.33 -4.77 0.99
C VAL A 104 11.18 -3.64 2.01
N LEU A 105 11.90 -3.75 3.12
CA LEU A 105 12.04 -2.67 4.10
C LEU A 105 13.24 -1.80 3.72
N TYR A 106 13.05 -0.49 3.60
CA TYR A 106 14.12 0.42 3.21
C TYR A 106 14.08 1.73 4.00
N THR A 107 15.09 2.58 3.83
CA THR A 107 15.16 3.92 4.43
C THR A 107 15.49 4.93 3.36
N GLY A 108 14.66 5.98 3.23
CA GLY A 108 14.84 7.08 2.30
C GLY A 108 14.53 6.73 0.86
N THR A 109 15.41 5.96 0.18
CA THR A 109 15.25 5.58 -1.23
C THR A 109 15.61 4.12 -1.47
N THR A 110 14.97 3.50 -2.46
CA THR A 110 15.26 2.12 -2.89
C THR A 110 15.07 1.95 -4.39
N GLN A 111 15.69 0.91 -4.97
CA GLN A 111 15.43 0.49 -6.35
C GLN A 111 14.42 -0.63 -6.38
N SER A 112 13.45 -0.52 -7.29
CA SER A 112 12.45 -1.55 -7.59
C SER A 112 12.43 -1.87 -9.08
N GLY A 113 11.78 -2.94 -9.46
CA GLY A 113 11.51 -3.27 -10.87
C GLY A 113 10.66 -2.22 -11.59
N CYS A 114 9.95 -1.36 -10.84
CA CYS A 114 9.12 -0.26 -11.35
C CYS A 114 9.84 1.10 -11.36
N GLY A 115 11.12 1.15 -10.95
CA GLY A 115 11.91 2.36 -10.84
C GLY A 115 12.33 2.68 -9.41
N THR A 116 12.81 3.91 -9.18
CA THR A 116 13.24 4.36 -7.86
C THR A 116 12.04 4.65 -6.96
N GLY A 117 11.98 3.99 -5.80
CA GLY A 117 11.06 4.30 -4.71
C GLY A 117 11.68 5.29 -3.72
N SER A 118 10.86 6.12 -3.09
CA SER A 118 11.28 7.01 -2.01
C SER A 118 10.30 7.00 -0.85
N ALA A 119 10.78 7.30 0.37
CA ALA A 119 9.94 7.39 1.58
C ALA A 119 8.75 8.36 1.41
N ALA A 120 8.94 9.43 0.63
CA ALA A 120 7.90 10.42 0.36
C ALA A 120 6.72 9.88 -0.48
N MET A 121 6.91 8.74 -1.14
CA MET A 121 5.88 8.07 -1.94
C MET A 121 4.89 7.27 -1.11
N GLY A 122 5.25 6.95 0.13
CA GLY A 122 4.56 5.96 0.92
C GLY A 122 4.88 4.52 0.48
N PRO A 123 4.25 3.53 1.11
CA PRO A 123 4.29 2.14 0.68
C PRO A 123 3.77 1.96 -0.75
N PHE A 124 4.30 0.98 -1.47
CA PHE A 124 3.82 0.64 -2.81
C PHE A 124 4.13 -0.80 -3.18
N TYR A 125 3.29 -1.36 -4.04
CA TYR A 125 3.52 -2.64 -4.68
C TYR A 125 4.05 -2.44 -6.10
N CYS A 126 5.09 -3.19 -6.48
CA CYS A 126 5.60 -3.23 -7.85
C CYS A 126 5.28 -4.58 -8.50
N SER A 127 4.50 -4.55 -9.57
CA SER A 127 4.10 -5.77 -10.30
C SER A 127 5.23 -6.38 -11.14
N ALA A 128 6.27 -5.60 -11.47
CA ALA A 128 7.39 -6.07 -12.28
C ALA A 128 8.32 -7.03 -11.53
N ASP A 129 8.51 -6.83 -10.23
CA ASP A 129 9.32 -7.68 -9.36
C ASP A 129 8.53 -8.40 -8.27
N GLN A 130 7.20 -8.14 -8.21
CA GLN A 130 6.26 -8.72 -7.24
C GLN A 130 6.64 -8.46 -5.78
N CYS A 131 7.20 -7.28 -5.53
CA CYS A 131 7.59 -6.83 -4.21
C CYS A 131 6.71 -5.70 -3.71
N LEU A 132 6.45 -5.67 -2.41
CA LEU A 132 5.93 -4.48 -1.73
C LEU A 132 7.07 -3.76 -1.02
N TYR A 133 7.06 -2.45 -1.06
CA TYR A 133 8.14 -1.59 -0.58
C TYR A 133 7.62 -0.69 0.53
N ILE A 134 8.30 -0.70 1.69
CA ILE A 134 7.87 0.07 2.85
C ILE A 134 9.09 0.75 3.49
N ASP A 135 9.03 2.07 3.59
CA ASP A 135 9.85 2.83 4.55
C ASP A 135 9.06 2.96 5.85
N LEU A 136 9.59 2.44 6.95
CA LEU A 136 8.88 2.40 8.23
C LEU A 136 8.58 3.80 8.80
N SER A 137 9.31 4.83 8.37
CA SER A 137 9.02 6.23 8.74
C SER A 137 7.65 6.71 8.23
N PHE A 138 7.07 6.00 7.24
CA PHE A 138 5.72 6.29 6.76
C PHE A 138 4.67 6.17 7.88
N PHE A 139 4.78 5.20 8.75
CA PHE A 139 3.81 5.01 9.85
C PHE A 139 3.85 6.18 10.84
N SER A 140 5.05 6.65 11.20
CA SER A 140 5.19 7.85 12.03
C SER A 140 4.63 9.10 11.33
N SER A 141 4.86 9.24 10.02
CA SER A 141 4.33 10.34 9.22
C SER A 141 2.80 10.29 9.14
N MET A 142 2.22 9.11 8.95
CA MET A 142 0.77 8.89 8.90
C MET A 142 0.11 9.28 10.23
N LYS A 143 0.70 8.90 11.36
CA LYS A 143 0.27 9.32 12.70
C LYS A 143 0.33 10.83 12.87
N GLN A 144 1.47 11.44 12.59
CA GLN A 144 1.72 12.86 12.88
C GLN A 144 0.96 13.79 11.93
N GLN A 145 0.89 13.45 10.64
CA GLN A 145 0.34 14.34 9.62
C GLN A 145 -1.14 14.09 9.35
N LEU A 146 -1.60 12.85 9.44
CA LEU A 146 -2.98 12.48 9.10
C LEU A 146 -3.82 12.13 10.33
N GLY A 147 -3.19 11.94 11.51
CA GLY A 147 -3.89 11.48 12.70
C GLY A 147 -4.40 10.03 12.58
N ALA A 148 -3.87 9.28 11.61
CA ALA A 148 -4.13 7.86 11.45
C ALA A 148 -3.05 7.09 12.22
N ASP A 149 -3.42 6.54 13.35
CA ASP A 149 -2.56 5.80 14.28
C ASP A 149 -3.27 4.50 14.67
N GLY A 150 -2.50 3.55 15.12
CA GLY A 150 -2.97 2.25 15.59
C GLY A 150 -2.42 1.10 14.77
N ASP A 151 -2.27 -0.03 15.44
CA ASP A 151 -1.70 -1.24 14.84
C ASP A 151 -2.49 -1.70 13.63
N PHE A 152 -3.81 -1.63 13.69
CA PHE A 152 -4.67 -2.10 12.61
C PHE A 152 -4.70 -1.12 11.43
N ALA A 153 -4.45 0.18 11.65
CA ALA A 153 -4.24 1.14 10.56
C ALA A 153 -2.97 0.80 9.77
N TYR A 154 -1.90 0.40 10.46
CA TYR A 154 -0.63 0.00 9.82
C TYR A 154 -0.78 -1.36 9.14
N ALA A 155 -1.49 -2.32 9.75
CA ALA A 155 -1.80 -3.60 9.17
C ALA A 155 -2.62 -3.46 7.88
N TYR A 156 -3.61 -2.55 7.87
CA TYR A 156 -4.41 -2.25 6.69
C TYR A 156 -3.54 -1.75 5.52
N VAL A 157 -2.60 -0.86 5.75
CA VAL A 157 -1.70 -0.37 4.69
C VAL A 157 -0.91 -1.53 4.07
N ILE A 158 -0.30 -2.41 4.89
CA ILE A 158 0.44 -3.57 4.39
C ILE A 158 -0.49 -4.52 3.62
N ALA A 159 -1.68 -4.78 4.15
CA ALA A 159 -2.67 -5.65 3.51
C ALA A 159 -3.21 -5.06 2.20
N HIS A 160 -3.28 -3.73 2.06
CA HIS A 160 -3.63 -3.04 0.83
C HIS A 160 -2.59 -3.29 -0.27
N GLU A 161 -1.30 -3.16 0.05
CA GLU A 161 -0.22 -3.46 -0.91
C GLU A 161 -0.20 -4.94 -1.31
N VAL A 162 -0.49 -5.85 -0.37
CA VAL A 162 -0.72 -7.26 -0.68
C VAL A 162 -1.99 -7.44 -1.53
N GLY A 163 -3.01 -6.61 -1.35
CA GLY A 163 -4.19 -6.55 -2.22
C GLY A 163 -3.83 -6.32 -3.69
N HIS A 164 -2.90 -5.40 -3.97
CA HIS A 164 -2.35 -5.22 -5.32
C HIS A 164 -1.61 -6.45 -5.84
N HIS A 165 -0.88 -7.15 -4.96
CA HIS A 165 -0.27 -8.41 -5.32
C HIS A 165 -1.32 -9.47 -5.69
N VAL A 166 -2.38 -9.61 -4.91
CA VAL A 166 -3.50 -10.52 -5.22
C VAL A 166 -4.15 -10.16 -6.56
N GLN A 167 -4.37 -8.87 -6.85
CA GLN A 167 -4.85 -8.40 -8.16
C GLN A 167 -3.90 -8.81 -9.29
N ASN A 168 -2.60 -8.74 -9.04
CA ASN A 168 -1.58 -9.14 -10.01
C ASN A 168 -1.64 -10.66 -10.29
N VAL A 169 -1.71 -11.48 -9.24
CA VAL A 169 -1.83 -12.95 -9.34
C VAL A 169 -3.11 -13.35 -10.07
N LEU A 170 -4.22 -12.65 -9.83
CA LEU A 170 -5.51 -12.88 -10.51
C LEU A 170 -5.56 -12.30 -11.94
N GLY A 171 -4.52 -11.58 -12.38
CA GLY A 171 -4.45 -10.96 -13.71
C GLY A 171 -5.23 -9.65 -13.86
N THR A 172 -5.95 -9.22 -12.83
CA THR A 172 -6.76 -7.99 -12.84
C THR A 172 -5.89 -6.75 -13.02
N LEU A 173 -4.78 -6.65 -12.27
CA LEU A 173 -3.87 -5.51 -12.32
C LEU A 173 -3.24 -5.34 -13.70
N GLY A 174 -2.74 -6.42 -14.28
CA GLY A 174 -2.14 -6.40 -15.63
C GLY A 174 -3.15 -6.00 -16.70
N SER A 175 -4.39 -6.52 -16.64
CA SER A 175 -5.48 -6.16 -17.56
C SER A 175 -5.83 -4.68 -17.45
N ALA A 176 -5.94 -4.16 -16.23
CA ALA A 176 -6.25 -2.75 -15.98
C ALA A 176 -5.14 -1.82 -16.51
N HIS A 177 -3.87 -2.13 -16.26
CA HIS A 177 -2.73 -1.36 -16.79
C HIS A 177 -2.69 -1.34 -18.32
N GLN A 178 -3.00 -2.47 -18.99
CA GLN A 178 -3.08 -2.52 -20.46
C GLN A 178 -4.21 -1.62 -20.99
N GLN A 179 -5.34 -1.54 -20.29
CA GLN A 179 -6.44 -0.63 -20.64
C GLN A 179 -6.00 0.83 -20.47
N MET A 180 -5.43 1.18 -19.30
CA MET A 180 -4.98 2.54 -18.98
C MET A 180 -3.98 3.08 -20.00
N ALA A 181 -3.08 2.25 -20.51
CA ALA A 181 -2.08 2.63 -21.51
C ALA A 181 -2.69 3.14 -22.85
N ARG A 182 -3.97 2.90 -23.10
CA ARG A 182 -4.70 3.26 -24.33
C ARG A 182 -5.76 4.35 -24.10
N MET A 183 -5.87 4.87 -22.88
CA MET A 183 -6.91 5.81 -22.48
C MET A 183 -6.37 7.24 -22.35
N SER A 184 -7.27 8.21 -22.30
CA SER A 184 -6.94 9.55 -21.82
C SER A 184 -6.51 9.48 -20.35
N LYS A 185 -5.73 10.48 -19.87
CA LYS A 185 -5.32 10.53 -18.46
C LYS A 185 -6.52 10.50 -17.51
N ALA A 186 -7.57 11.24 -17.82
CA ALA A 186 -8.78 11.31 -16.99
C ALA A 186 -9.50 9.95 -16.91
N ASP A 187 -9.55 9.19 -18.01
CA ASP A 187 -10.18 7.87 -18.00
C ASP A 187 -9.26 6.82 -17.36
N ALA A 188 -7.95 6.91 -17.56
CA ALA A 188 -6.98 6.07 -16.84
C ALA A 188 -7.06 6.29 -15.32
N ASN A 189 -7.23 7.53 -14.85
CA ASN A 189 -7.45 7.83 -13.44
C ASN A 189 -8.69 7.12 -12.88
N LYS A 190 -9.80 7.06 -13.64
CA LYS A 190 -11.01 6.31 -13.22
C LYS A 190 -10.75 4.81 -13.07
N VAL A 191 -9.90 4.24 -13.94
CA VAL A 191 -9.48 2.84 -13.82
C VAL A 191 -8.56 2.65 -12.62
N SER A 192 -7.64 3.59 -12.37
CA SER A 192 -6.79 3.60 -11.17
C SER A 192 -7.64 3.55 -9.89
N VAL A 193 -8.65 4.43 -9.77
CA VAL A 193 -9.58 4.40 -8.63
C VAL A 193 -10.20 3.01 -8.43
N ARG A 194 -10.57 2.29 -9.51
CA ARG A 194 -11.14 0.93 -9.39
C ARG A 194 -10.14 -0.09 -8.87
N ILE A 195 -8.87 0.01 -9.31
CA ILE A 195 -7.77 -0.82 -8.79
C ILE A 195 -7.62 -0.59 -7.29
N GLU A 196 -7.56 0.66 -6.86
CA GLU A 196 -7.37 1.05 -5.46
C GLU A 196 -8.52 0.59 -4.56
N LEU A 197 -9.76 0.83 -4.98
CA LEU A 197 -10.94 0.40 -4.22
C LEU A 197 -11.04 -1.12 -4.11
N GLN A 198 -10.58 -1.86 -5.13
CA GLN A 198 -10.51 -3.31 -5.04
C GLN A 198 -9.37 -3.75 -4.10
N ALA A 199 -8.23 -3.05 -4.06
CA ALA A 199 -7.17 -3.34 -3.10
C ALA A 199 -7.63 -3.08 -1.65
N ASP A 200 -8.39 -2.00 -1.39
CA ASP A 200 -9.04 -1.75 -0.10
C ASP A 200 -10.00 -2.90 0.28
N PHE A 201 -10.80 -3.36 -0.68
CA PHE A 201 -11.70 -4.49 -0.48
C PHE A 201 -10.93 -5.78 -0.13
N LEU A 202 -9.84 -6.07 -0.85
CA LEU A 202 -9.00 -7.25 -0.61
C LEU A 202 -8.29 -7.17 0.75
N ALA A 203 -7.86 -5.98 1.18
CA ALA A 203 -7.37 -5.77 2.54
C ALA A 203 -8.44 -6.11 3.60
N GLY A 204 -9.69 -5.73 3.33
CA GLY A 204 -10.83 -6.11 4.17
C GLY A 204 -11.10 -7.62 4.17
N VAL A 205 -11.00 -8.29 3.03
CA VAL A 205 -11.12 -9.76 2.92
C VAL A 205 -10.02 -10.44 3.74
N TRP A 206 -8.78 -9.96 3.66
CA TRP A 206 -7.70 -10.45 4.52
C TRP A 206 -8.06 -10.31 5.99
N ALA A 207 -8.49 -9.13 6.42
CA ALA A 207 -8.85 -8.87 7.83
C ALA A 207 -9.95 -9.82 8.34
N HIS A 208 -10.96 -10.10 7.52
CA HIS A 208 -12.02 -11.07 7.82
C HIS A 208 -11.45 -12.44 8.14
N HIS A 209 -10.60 -12.97 7.24
CA HIS A 209 -10.04 -14.31 7.37
C HIS A 209 -8.93 -14.39 8.42
N ASP A 210 -8.10 -13.36 8.58
CA ASP A 210 -7.10 -13.30 9.63
C ASP A 210 -7.76 -13.33 11.03
N ASN A 211 -8.86 -12.59 11.19
CA ASN A 211 -9.63 -12.67 12.43
C ASN A 211 -10.28 -14.03 12.66
N ALA A 212 -10.79 -14.65 11.61
CA ALA A 212 -11.36 -16.00 11.71
C ALA A 212 -10.32 -17.06 12.09
N MET A 213 -9.08 -16.94 11.60
CA MET A 213 -7.98 -17.86 11.86
C MET A 213 -7.33 -17.64 13.23
N PHE A 214 -7.19 -16.38 13.65
CA PHE A 214 -6.30 -16.03 14.75
C PHE A 214 -6.97 -15.21 15.86
N SER A 215 -8.22 -14.81 15.70
CA SER A 215 -8.92 -13.91 16.63
C SER A 215 -8.11 -12.62 16.89
N SER A 216 -7.56 -12.05 15.82
CA SER A 216 -6.57 -10.98 15.87
C SER A 216 -7.17 -9.59 16.07
N ILE A 217 -8.42 -9.37 15.68
CA ILE A 217 -9.09 -8.07 15.76
C ILE A 217 -9.62 -7.83 17.17
N GLU A 218 -9.28 -6.68 17.73
CA GLU A 218 -9.72 -6.19 19.03
C GLU A 218 -10.72 -5.04 18.89
N PRO A 219 -11.47 -4.69 19.94
CA PRO A 219 -12.37 -3.54 19.89
C PRO A 219 -11.63 -2.24 19.54
N GLY A 220 -12.08 -1.54 18.51
CA GLY A 220 -11.47 -0.31 18.01
C GLY A 220 -10.60 -0.48 16.76
N ASP A 221 -10.04 -1.66 16.52
CA ASP A 221 -9.14 -1.92 15.39
C ASP A 221 -9.77 -1.57 14.03
N VAL A 222 -11.01 -2.03 13.80
CA VAL A 222 -11.71 -1.73 12.55
C VAL A 222 -11.90 -0.23 12.36
N ASP A 223 -12.15 0.51 13.43
CA ASP A 223 -12.29 1.98 13.37
C ASP A 223 -10.95 2.66 13.02
N GLU A 224 -9.81 2.11 13.46
CA GLU A 224 -8.48 2.59 13.07
C GLU A 224 -8.26 2.47 11.57
N ALA A 225 -8.50 1.29 10.98
CA ALA A 225 -8.37 1.07 9.54
C ALA A 225 -9.35 1.93 8.74
N ILE A 226 -10.61 2.03 9.18
CA ILE A 226 -11.64 2.88 8.56
C ILE A 226 -11.22 4.35 8.60
N ARG A 227 -10.65 4.82 9.72
CA ARG A 227 -10.13 6.17 9.84
C ARG A 227 -8.96 6.37 8.88
N CYS A 228 -8.01 5.45 8.85
CA CYS A 228 -6.88 5.48 7.92
C CYS A 228 -7.36 5.60 6.47
N ALA A 229 -8.23 4.72 6.01
CA ALA A 229 -8.82 4.76 4.67
C ALA A 229 -9.51 6.11 4.36
N SER A 230 -10.13 6.73 5.38
CA SER A 230 -10.81 8.02 5.22
C SER A 230 -9.85 9.20 5.03
N VAL A 231 -8.71 9.22 5.73
CA VAL A 231 -7.77 10.36 5.68
C VAL A 231 -6.75 10.27 4.54
N ILE A 232 -6.71 9.13 3.84
CA ILE A 232 -5.89 8.93 2.64
C ILE A 232 -6.71 8.95 1.35
N GLY A 233 -8.00 9.28 1.40
CA GLY A 233 -8.82 9.53 0.21
C GLY A 233 -8.40 10.80 -0.52
N ASP A 234 -8.44 10.79 -1.86
CA ASP A 234 -8.00 11.91 -2.70
C ASP A 234 -8.74 13.21 -2.38
N ASP A 235 -10.05 13.12 -2.11
CA ASP A 235 -10.87 14.28 -1.75
C ASP A 235 -10.47 14.90 -0.41
N TYR A 236 -10.09 14.08 0.57
CA TYR A 236 -9.61 14.56 1.87
C TYR A 236 -8.22 15.21 1.73
N LEU A 237 -7.29 14.51 1.06
CA LEU A 237 -5.91 14.99 0.90
C LEU A 237 -5.86 16.29 0.09
N GLN A 238 -6.60 16.37 -1.02
CA GLN A 238 -6.66 17.58 -1.84
C GLN A 238 -7.29 18.77 -1.11
N LYS A 239 -8.41 18.56 -0.40
CA LYS A 239 -9.02 19.61 0.43
C LYS A 239 -8.07 20.11 1.51
N LYS A 240 -7.33 19.20 2.16
CA LYS A 240 -6.34 19.56 3.19
C LYS A 240 -5.17 20.36 2.62
N ALA A 241 -4.70 20.01 1.41
CA ALA A 241 -3.53 20.63 0.79
C ALA A 241 -3.85 21.97 0.10
N GLN A 242 -5.00 22.08 -0.60
CA GLN A 242 -5.32 23.21 -1.48
C GLN A 242 -6.71 23.82 -1.27
N GLY A 243 -7.49 23.30 -0.33
CA GLY A 243 -8.82 23.82 0.03
C GLY A 243 -9.98 23.28 -0.79
N TYR A 244 -9.74 22.60 -1.91
CA TYR A 244 -10.76 22.02 -2.78
C TYR A 244 -10.29 20.68 -3.38
N ALA A 245 -11.21 19.89 -3.91
CA ALA A 245 -10.93 18.62 -4.57
C ALA A 245 -11.29 18.68 -6.05
N VAL A 246 -10.53 17.97 -6.90
CA VAL A 246 -10.71 17.87 -8.36
C VAL A 246 -10.89 16.39 -8.70
N GLU A 247 -12.14 15.97 -8.90
CA GLU A 247 -12.50 14.55 -9.04
C GLU A 247 -11.80 13.86 -10.23
N GLU A 248 -11.62 14.57 -11.35
CA GLU A 248 -10.95 14.03 -12.54
C GLU A 248 -9.46 13.70 -12.30
N SER A 249 -8.88 14.25 -11.26
CA SER A 249 -7.48 13.99 -10.87
C SER A 249 -7.34 12.84 -9.86
N PHE A 250 -8.44 12.30 -9.35
CA PHE A 250 -8.37 11.22 -8.36
C PHE A 250 -7.79 9.95 -8.97
N THR A 251 -6.90 9.33 -8.23
CA THR A 251 -6.26 8.07 -8.58
C THR A 251 -6.52 6.97 -7.57
N HIS A 252 -6.90 7.32 -6.33
CA HIS A 252 -7.19 6.38 -5.24
C HIS A 252 -8.67 6.34 -4.86
N GLY A 253 -9.44 7.35 -5.25
CA GLY A 253 -10.85 7.48 -4.90
C GLY A 253 -11.10 8.33 -3.66
N THR A 254 -12.38 8.56 -3.37
CA THR A 254 -12.79 9.37 -2.22
C THR A 254 -12.66 8.61 -0.91
N ALA A 255 -12.53 9.35 0.19
CA ALA A 255 -12.58 8.80 1.56
C ALA A 255 -13.81 7.89 1.79
N ALA A 256 -14.97 8.28 1.26
CA ALA A 256 -16.20 7.51 1.38
C ALA A 256 -16.13 6.18 0.61
N GLN A 257 -15.58 6.19 -0.61
CA GLN A 257 -15.41 4.99 -1.43
C GLN A 257 -14.42 4.01 -0.80
N ARG A 258 -13.24 4.47 -0.39
CA ARG A 258 -12.22 3.65 0.26
C ARG A 258 -12.77 2.97 1.51
N LYS A 259 -13.39 3.75 2.40
CA LYS A 259 -14.09 3.24 3.59
C LYS A 259 -15.14 2.19 3.25
N LYS A 260 -15.99 2.45 2.25
CA LYS A 260 -17.06 1.53 1.81
C LYS A 260 -16.48 0.18 1.38
N TRP A 261 -15.45 0.18 0.55
CA TRP A 261 -14.89 -1.04 0.00
C TRP A 261 -14.08 -1.83 1.03
N LEU A 262 -13.30 -1.18 1.86
CA LEU A 262 -12.62 -1.83 3.00
C LEU A 262 -13.64 -2.52 3.91
N ASN A 263 -14.68 -1.80 4.34
CA ASN A 263 -15.71 -2.34 5.23
C ASN A 263 -16.47 -3.49 4.58
N LYS A 264 -16.77 -3.41 3.28
CA LYS A 264 -17.40 -4.51 2.54
C LYS A 264 -16.54 -5.77 2.54
N GLY A 265 -15.23 -5.64 2.36
CA GLY A 265 -14.29 -6.76 2.46
C GLY A 265 -14.29 -7.40 3.84
N ILE A 266 -14.20 -6.57 4.91
CA ILE A 266 -14.25 -7.04 6.30
C ILE A 266 -15.56 -7.81 6.59
N GLN A 267 -16.69 -7.32 6.09
CA GLN A 267 -17.98 -7.92 6.36
C GLN A 267 -18.20 -9.23 5.59
N THR A 268 -17.73 -9.33 4.36
CA THR A 268 -18.11 -10.44 3.48
C THR A 268 -17.06 -11.54 3.40
N GLY A 269 -15.77 -11.21 3.46
CA GLY A 269 -14.67 -12.16 3.27
C GLY A 269 -14.66 -12.88 1.92
N ASP A 270 -15.46 -12.46 0.93
CA ASP A 270 -15.66 -13.17 -0.33
C ASP A 270 -15.19 -12.31 -1.51
N ILE A 271 -14.05 -12.66 -2.13
CA ILE A 271 -13.45 -11.88 -3.23
C ILE A 271 -14.40 -11.67 -4.42
N ARG A 272 -15.40 -12.55 -4.64
CA ARG A 272 -16.38 -12.43 -5.73
C ARG A 272 -17.24 -11.16 -5.60
N GLN A 273 -17.32 -10.59 -4.40
CA GLN A 273 -18.05 -9.35 -4.14
C GLN A 273 -17.20 -8.09 -4.38
N GLY A 274 -15.92 -8.25 -4.74
CA GLY A 274 -14.96 -7.18 -4.97
C GLY A 274 -14.86 -6.67 -6.41
N ASP A 275 -15.85 -6.93 -7.25
CA ASP A 275 -15.84 -6.42 -8.62
C ASP A 275 -16.13 -4.91 -8.65
N THR A 276 -15.06 -4.11 -8.70
CA THR A 276 -15.14 -2.66 -8.86
C THR A 276 -15.18 -2.24 -10.33
N PHE A 277 -14.91 -3.15 -11.27
CA PHE A 277 -14.74 -2.82 -12.69
C PHE A 277 -16.06 -2.83 -13.48
N SER A 278 -17.01 -3.69 -13.13
CA SER A 278 -18.32 -3.76 -13.80
C SER A 278 -19.30 -2.68 -13.33
N LEU A 279 -19.05 -2.04 -12.19
CA LEU A 279 -19.95 -1.04 -11.61
C LEU A 279 -19.90 0.30 -12.33
N ARG A 280 -21.03 1.03 -12.34
CA ARG A 280 -21.05 2.44 -12.75
C ARG A 280 -20.33 3.30 -11.70
N GLY A 281 -19.76 4.44 -12.10
CA GLY A 281 -19.04 5.32 -11.17
C GLY A 281 -19.84 5.72 -9.93
N SER A 282 -21.15 5.93 -10.07
CA SER A 282 -22.05 6.25 -8.95
C SER A 282 -22.31 5.09 -7.98
N GLN A 283 -21.88 3.88 -8.31
CA GLN A 283 -22.05 2.67 -7.49
C GLN A 283 -20.77 2.28 -6.73
N LEU A 284 -19.64 2.91 -7.06
CA LEU A 284 -18.32 2.69 -6.43
C LEU A 284 -18.24 3.18 -4.99
#